data_94bae47d572e51929930d89ae45604f5
#
_entry.id   94bae47d572e51929930d89ae45604f5
#
_cell.length_a   1.000
_cell.length_b   1.000
_cell.length_c   1.000
_cell.angle_alpha   90.00
_cell.angle_beta   90.00
_cell.angle_gamma   90.00
#
_symmetry.space_group_name_H-M   'P 1'
#
loop_
_entity.id
_entity.type
_entity.pdbx_description
1 polymer ?
#
loop_
_entity_poly.entity_id
_entity_poly.type
_entity_poly.pdbx_seq_one_letter_code
_entity_poly.pdbx_strand_id
1 'polypeptide(L)'
;MGFFDKMFEKKECAICGTELGLLGKTKINEGYLCKECAGKLSPYFHGYRSSTADDIREQLAYREANAERLASFNPTRTLSAGRTNIMLDEDAGLLIITSQSRWRDANPDIIECSQVLGCDMDIDEHRTEIYRETEDGEREGYNPPRYDLDYDFNLTIHVNTPYFTEINLRVNDSTIDQRGAWRSCTSASRTSVAWRLASRYSMEPR
;
A
#
# COMPACT_ATOMS: atom_id res chain seq x y z
N MET A 1 -46.19 -10.36 -3.50
CA MET A 1 -44.97 -10.03 -2.71
C MET A 1 -44.02 -9.30 -3.65
N GLY A 2 -43.92 -8.01 -3.48
CA GLY A 2 -43.41 -7.09 -4.48
C GLY A 2 -41.89 -7.05 -4.53
N PHE A 3 -41.36 -6.81 -5.72
CA PHE A 3 -39.96 -6.59 -6.05
C PHE A 3 -39.33 -5.44 -5.21
N PHE A 4 -40.17 -4.55 -4.70
CA PHE A 4 -39.79 -3.42 -3.85
C PHE A 4 -39.49 -3.79 -2.38
N ASP A 5 -40.04 -4.87 -1.85
CA ASP A 5 -39.77 -5.28 -0.45
C ASP A 5 -38.31 -5.71 -0.23
N LYS A 6 -37.66 -6.33 -1.24
CA LYS A 6 -36.24 -6.69 -1.17
C LYS A 6 -35.28 -5.52 -1.23
N MET A 7 -35.69 -4.36 -1.71
CA MET A 7 -34.83 -3.17 -1.79
C MET A 7 -34.72 -2.41 -0.46
N PHE A 8 -35.67 -2.63 0.45
CA PHE A 8 -35.72 -1.97 1.76
C PHE A 8 -35.41 -2.90 2.94
N GLU A 9 -34.90 -4.10 2.66
CA GLU A 9 -34.47 -5.00 3.72
C GLU A 9 -33.29 -4.36 4.46
N LYS A 10 -33.52 -4.02 5.72
CA LYS A 10 -32.51 -3.45 6.60
C LYS A 10 -31.39 -4.47 6.73
N LYS A 11 -30.20 -4.10 6.29
CA LYS A 11 -29.01 -4.93 6.40
C LYS A 11 -28.27 -4.54 7.66
N GLU A 12 -27.80 -5.52 8.39
CA GLU A 12 -26.99 -5.34 9.59
C GLU A 12 -25.53 -5.72 9.33
N CYS A 13 -24.62 -5.12 10.08
CA CYS A 13 -23.22 -5.49 10.04
C CYS A 13 -23.04 -6.88 10.63
N ALA A 14 -22.40 -7.78 9.85
CA ALA A 14 -22.17 -9.17 10.24
C ALA A 14 -21.28 -9.33 11.51
N ILE A 15 -20.61 -8.25 11.91
CA ILE A 15 -19.70 -8.25 13.07
C ILE A 15 -20.34 -7.60 14.29
N CYS A 16 -20.81 -6.36 14.18
CA CYS A 16 -21.30 -5.59 15.34
C CYS A 16 -22.84 -5.45 15.39
N GLY A 17 -23.57 -5.97 14.40
CA GLY A 17 -25.03 -5.88 14.35
C GLY A 17 -25.59 -4.48 14.04
N THR A 18 -24.75 -3.47 13.81
CA THR A 18 -25.23 -2.11 13.51
C THR A 18 -26.02 -2.10 12.20
N GLU A 19 -27.17 -1.43 12.20
CA GLU A 19 -27.99 -1.25 11.01
C GLU A 19 -27.24 -0.47 9.93
N LEU A 20 -27.23 -0.98 8.70
CA LEU A 20 -26.47 -0.44 7.57
C LEU A 20 -27.35 0.44 6.69
N GLY A 21 -26.91 1.65 6.46
CA GLY A 21 -27.51 2.54 5.47
C GLY A 21 -27.23 2.11 4.02
N LEU A 22 -27.75 2.88 3.08
CA LEU A 22 -27.54 2.63 1.64
C LEU A 22 -26.07 2.82 1.21
N LEU A 23 -25.35 3.71 1.88
CA LEU A 23 -23.96 4.06 1.60
C LEU A 23 -23.01 3.59 2.72
N GLY A 24 -21.76 3.28 2.36
CA GLY A 24 -20.70 2.98 3.33
C GLY A 24 -20.69 1.55 3.86
N LYS A 25 -21.36 0.60 3.19
CA LYS A 25 -21.28 -0.82 3.51
C LYS A 25 -20.23 -1.52 2.65
N THR A 26 -19.43 -2.37 3.27
CA THR A 26 -18.43 -3.22 2.61
C THR A 26 -18.99 -4.63 2.49
N LYS A 27 -19.05 -5.17 1.27
CA LYS A 27 -19.54 -6.53 1.03
C LYS A 27 -18.47 -7.56 1.41
N ILE A 28 -18.89 -8.60 2.14
CA ILE A 28 -18.13 -9.83 2.37
C ILE A 28 -18.89 -11.02 1.76
N ASN A 29 -18.37 -12.24 1.85
CA ASN A 29 -19.02 -13.41 1.26
C ASN A 29 -20.46 -13.60 1.78
N GLU A 30 -20.66 -13.50 3.09
CA GLU A 30 -21.92 -13.82 3.76
C GLU A 30 -22.63 -12.59 4.36
N GLY A 31 -22.48 -11.41 3.76
CA GLY A 31 -23.15 -10.22 4.29
C GLY A 31 -22.41 -8.92 4.03
N TYR A 32 -22.48 -8.02 5.01
CA TYR A 32 -21.88 -6.69 4.91
C TYR A 32 -21.24 -6.28 6.23
N LEU A 33 -20.21 -5.44 6.13
CA LEU A 33 -19.60 -4.75 7.25
C LEU A 33 -20.01 -3.28 7.24
N CYS A 34 -20.14 -2.69 8.43
CA CYS A 34 -20.20 -1.25 8.56
C CYS A 34 -18.82 -0.62 8.30
N LYS A 35 -18.81 0.69 8.08
CA LYS A 35 -17.58 1.45 7.82
C LYS A 35 -16.56 1.30 8.95
N GLU A 36 -17.02 1.25 10.20
CA GLU A 36 -16.15 1.12 11.38
C GLU A 36 -15.47 -0.25 11.44
N CYS A 37 -16.23 -1.34 11.26
CA CYS A 37 -15.66 -2.69 11.25
C CYS A 37 -14.71 -2.90 10.07
N ALA A 38 -15.10 -2.41 8.88
CA ALA A 38 -14.24 -2.47 7.69
C ALA A 38 -12.95 -1.65 7.86
N GLY A 39 -13.03 -0.48 8.52
CA GLY A 39 -11.89 0.39 8.77
C GLY A 39 -10.88 -0.14 9.79
N LYS A 40 -11.25 -1.15 10.57
CA LYS A 40 -10.35 -1.83 11.52
C LYS A 40 -9.52 -2.94 10.88
N LEU A 41 -9.92 -3.42 9.69
CA LEU A 41 -9.17 -4.43 8.96
C LEU A 41 -7.81 -3.90 8.51
N SER A 42 -6.86 -4.80 8.27
CA SER A 42 -5.60 -4.42 7.65
C SER A 42 -5.84 -3.79 6.27
N PRO A 43 -5.16 -2.68 5.94
CA PRO A 43 -5.24 -2.08 4.61
C PRO A 43 -4.72 -3.01 3.50
N TYR A 44 -3.93 -4.02 3.85
CA TYR A 44 -3.38 -5.00 2.94
C TYR A 44 -4.24 -6.27 2.80
N PHE A 45 -5.29 -6.41 3.61
CA PHE A 45 -6.21 -7.54 3.54
C PHE A 45 -7.21 -7.38 2.40
N HIS A 46 -6.81 -7.74 1.19
CA HIS A 46 -7.64 -7.61 -0.02
C HIS A 46 -8.68 -8.73 -0.18
N GLY A 47 -8.52 -9.84 0.56
CA GLY A 47 -9.38 -11.03 0.49
C GLY A 47 -10.75 -10.89 1.16
N TYR A 48 -11.06 -9.79 1.82
CA TYR A 48 -12.28 -9.63 2.65
C TYR A 48 -13.59 -9.89 1.89
N ARG A 49 -13.65 -9.67 0.56
CA ARG A 49 -14.87 -9.89 -0.24
C ARG A 49 -15.26 -11.35 -0.36
N SER A 50 -14.31 -12.26 -0.29
CA SER A 50 -14.50 -13.72 -0.31
C SER A 50 -14.48 -14.33 1.08
N SER A 51 -14.25 -13.53 2.13
CA SER A 51 -14.15 -13.98 3.52
C SER A 51 -15.52 -14.13 4.17
N THR A 52 -15.65 -15.11 5.04
CA THR A 52 -16.79 -15.31 5.92
C THR A 52 -16.78 -14.30 7.07
N ALA A 53 -17.87 -14.23 7.83
CA ALA A 53 -17.90 -13.39 9.03
C ALA A 53 -16.90 -13.87 10.09
N ASP A 54 -16.60 -15.18 10.15
CA ASP A 54 -15.63 -15.73 11.09
C ASP A 54 -14.19 -15.38 10.70
N ASP A 55 -13.83 -15.46 9.40
CA ASP A 55 -12.54 -14.99 8.90
C ASP A 55 -12.31 -13.50 9.24
N ILE A 56 -13.36 -12.69 9.13
CA ILE A 56 -13.28 -11.27 9.49
C ILE A 56 -13.07 -11.09 11.00
N ARG A 57 -13.72 -11.90 11.86
CA ARG A 57 -13.50 -11.85 13.32
C ARG A 57 -12.08 -12.24 13.67
N GLU A 58 -11.52 -13.26 13.04
CA GLU A 58 -10.14 -13.70 13.24
C GLU A 58 -9.15 -12.58 12.82
N GLN A 59 -9.40 -11.94 11.69
CA GLN A 59 -8.57 -10.82 11.25
C GLN A 59 -8.67 -9.62 12.20
N LEU A 60 -9.85 -9.31 12.74
CA LEU A 60 -10.01 -8.25 13.73
C LEU A 60 -9.27 -8.59 15.05
N ALA A 61 -9.33 -9.84 15.52
CA ALA A 61 -8.56 -10.27 16.68
C ALA A 61 -7.05 -10.16 16.44
N TYR A 62 -6.58 -10.52 15.24
CA TYR A 62 -5.20 -10.29 14.83
C TYR A 62 -4.82 -8.79 14.91
N ARG A 63 -5.71 -7.88 14.48
CA ARG A 63 -5.50 -6.43 14.54
C ARG A 63 -5.46 -5.90 15.98
N GLU A 64 -6.24 -6.48 16.89
CA GLU A 64 -6.19 -6.13 18.31
C GLU A 64 -4.86 -6.58 18.94
N ALA A 65 -4.41 -7.79 18.68
CA ALA A 65 -3.10 -8.28 19.11
C ALA A 65 -1.95 -7.46 18.49
N ASN A 66 -2.10 -7.02 17.25
CA ASN A 66 -1.14 -6.12 16.60
C ASN A 66 -1.01 -4.78 17.34
N ALA A 67 -2.11 -4.20 17.81
CA ALA A 67 -2.09 -2.94 18.56
C ALA A 67 -1.31 -3.08 19.89
N GLU A 68 -1.40 -4.22 20.57
CA GLU A 68 -0.62 -4.52 21.77
C GLU A 68 0.89 -4.60 21.45
N ARG A 69 1.26 -5.29 20.36
CA ARG A 69 2.65 -5.36 19.89
C ARG A 69 3.19 -4.00 19.48
N LEU A 70 2.35 -3.19 18.84
CA LEU A 70 2.71 -1.84 18.39
C LEU A 70 3.05 -0.90 19.54
N ALA A 71 2.48 -1.10 20.74
CA ALA A 71 2.79 -0.31 21.91
C ALA A 71 4.27 -0.42 22.33
N SER A 72 4.90 -1.57 22.09
CA SER A 72 6.32 -1.82 22.40
C SER A 72 7.27 -1.53 21.22
N PHE A 73 6.75 -1.25 20.03
CA PHE A 73 7.55 -0.98 18.83
C PHE A 73 8.36 0.31 19.00
N ASN A 74 9.69 0.20 18.87
CA ASN A 74 10.62 1.31 19.00
C ASN A 74 11.44 1.49 17.71
N PRO A 75 11.06 2.43 16.82
CA PRO A 75 11.75 2.59 15.54
C PRO A 75 13.18 3.09 15.74
N THR A 76 14.17 2.27 15.35
CA THR A 76 15.59 2.62 15.35
C THR A 76 16.02 3.21 14.01
N ARG A 77 15.30 2.89 12.94
CA ARG A 77 15.55 3.42 11.60
C ARG A 77 14.25 3.71 10.87
N THR A 78 14.24 4.80 10.12
CA THR A 78 13.14 5.16 9.20
C THR A 78 13.69 5.37 7.79
N LEU A 79 13.04 4.76 6.82
CA LEU A 79 13.31 4.91 5.39
C LEU A 79 12.05 5.50 4.75
N SER A 80 12.20 6.62 4.04
CA SER A 80 11.07 7.28 3.38
C SER A 80 11.00 6.85 1.92
N ALA A 81 9.81 6.47 1.48
CA ALA A 81 9.44 6.17 0.11
C ALA A 81 8.24 7.07 -0.23
N GLY A 82 8.50 8.21 -0.83
CA GLY A 82 7.50 9.24 -1.03
C GLY A 82 6.83 9.64 0.30
N ARG A 83 5.50 9.58 0.34
CA ARG A 83 4.71 9.84 1.56
C ARG A 83 4.70 8.69 2.55
N THR A 84 5.18 7.53 2.15
CA THR A 84 5.18 6.33 2.99
C THR A 84 6.53 6.19 3.68
N ASN A 85 6.49 5.81 4.95
CA ASN A 85 7.66 5.49 5.73
C ASN A 85 7.69 3.99 6.04
N ILE A 86 8.86 3.39 5.88
CA ILE A 86 9.18 2.07 6.37
C ILE A 86 10.02 2.28 7.62
N MET A 87 9.46 1.94 8.76
CA MET A 87 10.10 2.11 10.06
C MET A 87 10.53 0.75 10.59
N LEU A 88 11.79 0.62 10.99
CA LEU A 88 12.37 -0.61 11.50
C LEU A 88 12.70 -0.46 12.98
N ASP A 89 12.34 -1.46 13.75
CA ASP A 89 12.89 -1.75 15.06
C ASP A 89 13.92 -2.86 14.87
N GLU A 90 15.19 -2.45 14.72
CA GLU A 90 16.28 -3.38 14.38
C GLU A 90 16.61 -4.31 15.55
N ASP A 91 16.36 -3.88 16.77
CA ASP A 91 16.63 -4.65 17.99
C ASP A 91 15.59 -5.78 18.15
N ALA A 92 14.32 -5.49 17.85
CA ALA A 92 13.24 -6.47 17.91
C ALA A 92 13.08 -7.26 16.58
N GLY A 93 13.73 -6.84 15.50
CA GLY A 93 13.58 -7.45 14.18
C GLY A 93 12.20 -7.24 13.57
N LEU A 94 11.59 -6.07 13.81
CA LEU A 94 10.23 -5.73 13.38
C LEU A 94 10.25 -4.56 12.41
N LEU A 95 9.24 -4.49 11.55
CA LEU A 95 9.01 -3.34 10.70
C LEU A 95 7.52 -3.00 10.62
N ILE A 96 7.24 -1.71 10.36
CA ILE A 96 5.93 -1.21 9.99
C ILE A 96 6.05 -0.35 8.72
N ILE A 97 4.96 -0.28 7.96
CA ILE A 97 4.86 0.55 6.76
C ILE A 97 3.64 1.45 6.93
N THR A 98 3.85 2.77 6.87
CA THR A 98 2.79 3.73 7.14
C THR A 98 3.02 5.07 6.47
N SER A 99 1.95 5.71 6.02
CA SER A 99 1.93 7.10 5.56
C SER A 99 1.39 8.07 6.63
N GLN A 100 1.02 7.55 7.80
CA GLN A 100 0.43 8.34 8.87
C GLN A 100 1.49 8.89 9.82
N SER A 101 1.45 10.20 10.09
CA SER A 101 2.34 10.83 11.07
C SER A 101 2.06 10.34 12.50
N ARG A 102 0.78 10.13 12.83
CA ARG A 102 0.33 9.52 14.10
C ARG A 102 0.11 8.02 13.91
N TRP A 103 1.16 7.31 13.53
CA TRP A 103 1.10 5.90 13.15
C TRP A 103 0.63 4.98 14.30
N ARG A 104 0.92 5.33 15.56
CA ARG A 104 0.45 4.53 16.70
C ARG A 104 -1.07 4.48 16.78
N ASP A 105 -1.76 5.58 16.46
CA ASP A 105 -3.22 5.66 16.45
C ASP A 105 -3.82 4.92 15.24
N ALA A 106 -3.06 4.83 14.14
CA ALA A 106 -3.49 4.19 12.91
C ALA A 106 -3.34 2.66 12.93
N ASN A 107 -2.64 2.12 13.93
CA ASN A 107 -2.38 0.68 14.08
C ASN A 107 -1.85 0.03 12.79
N PRO A 108 -0.70 0.46 12.21
CA PRO A 108 -0.09 -0.20 11.06
C PRO A 108 0.27 -1.65 11.41
N ASP A 109 0.24 -2.54 10.42
CA ASP A 109 0.60 -3.94 10.64
C ASP A 109 2.09 -4.06 10.99
N ILE A 110 2.38 -4.77 12.08
CA ILE A 110 3.74 -5.17 12.42
C ILE A 110 4.09 -6.43 11.62
N ILE A 111 5.20 -6.35 10.92
CA ILE A 111 5.77 -7.43 10.14
C ILE A 111 7.11 -7.79 10.76
N GLU A 112 7.34 -9.07 10.98
CA GLU A 112 8.67 -9.53 11.38
C GLU A 112 9.62 -9.50 10.18
N CYS A 113 10.84 -9.06 10.38
CA CYS A 113 11.82 -9.04 9.31
C CYS A 113 12.04 -10.43 8.69
N SER A 114 11.85 -11.49 9.48
CA SER A 114 11.87 -12.90 9.03
C SER A 114 10.74 -13.26 8.07
N GLN A 115 9.63 -12.50 8.08
CA GLN A 115 8.50 -12.69 7.19
C GLN A 115 8.69 -12.00 5.82
N VAL A 116 9.71 -11.16 5.66
CA VAL A 116 10.02 -10.52 4.39
C VAL A 116 10.74 -11.52 3.49
N LEU A 117 10.10 -11.90 2.39
CA LEU A 117 10.62 -12.88 1.42
C LEU A 117 11.49 -12.25 0.34
N GLY A 118 11.23 -10.98 0.01
CA GLY A 118 11.92 -10.23 -1.02
C GLY A 118 11.21 -8.96 -1.41
N CYS A 119 11.74 -8.28 -2.43
CA CYS A 119 11.09 -7.10 -2.99
C CYS A 119 11.48 -6.93 -4.46
N ASP A 120 10.52 -6.44 -5.24
CA ASP A 120 10.69 -6.10 -6.64
C ASP A 120 10.45 -4.61 -6.83
N MET A 121 11.23 -4.00 -7.74
CA MET A 121 11.01 -2.63 -8.16
C MET A 121 10.59 -2.60 -9.61
N ASP A 122 9.46 -1.96 -9.86
CA ASP A 122 8.95 -1.69 -11.19
C ASP A 122 9.05 -0.19 -11.50
N ILE A 123 9.36 0.13 -12.76
CA ILE A 123 9.55 1.51 -13.22
C ILE A 123 8.59 1.75 -14.37
N ASP A 124 7.57 2.56 -14.11
CA ASP A 124 6.63 3.00 -15.12
C ASP A 124 7.17 4.24 -15.84
N GLU A 125 7.42 4.11 -17.14
CA GLU A 125 7.85 5.22 -18.01
C GLU A 125 6.64 5.85 -18.70
N HIS A 126 6.46 7.13 -18.48
CA HIS A 126 5.44 7.95 -19.14
C HIS A 126 6.08 8.81 -20.22
N ARG A 127 5.55 8.76 -21.44
CA ARG A 127 6.04 9.53 -22.59
C ARG A 127 5.02 10.57 -22.99
N THR A 128 5.43 11.83 -22.96
CA THR A 128 4.62 12.96 -23.45
C THR A 128 5.31 13.58 -24.65
N GLU A 129 4.64 13.59 -25.82
CA GLU A 129 5.21 14.19 -27.02
C GLU A 129 5.33 15.70 -26.85
N ILE A 130 6.49 16.23 -27.23
CA ILE A 130 6.79 17.67 -27.20
C ILE A 130 6.39 18.28 -28.53
N TYR A 131 5.62 19.35 -28.48
CA TYR A 131 5.22 20.15 -29.62
C TYR A 131 5.89 21.50 -29.55
N ARG A 132 6.16 22.10 -30.72
CA ARG A 132 6.56 23.52 -30.84
C ARG A 132 5.36 24.33 -31.29
N GLU A 133 5.32 25.59 -30.89
CA GLU A 133 4.36 26.56 -31.39
C GLU A 133 4.94 27.20 -32.64
N THR A 134 4.17 27.23 -33.73
CA THR A 134 4.52 27.90 -34.96
C THR A 134 4.22 29.43 -34.87
N GLU A 135 4.72 30.22 -35.78
CA GLU A 135 4.45 31.67 -35.81
C GLU A 135 2.95 32.00 -35.93
N ASP A 136 2.16 31.10 -36.49
CA ASP A 136 0.70 31.20 -36.62
C ASP A 136 -0.07 30.72 -35.37
N GLY A 137 0.65 30.28 -34.29
CA GLY A 137 0.06 29.78 -33.05
C GLY A 137 -0.44 28.36 -33.12
N GLU A 138 -0.13 27.60 -34.15
CA GLU A 138 -0.45 26.18 -34.27
C GLU A 138 0.61 25.32 -33.58
N ARG A 139 0.18 24.15 -33.09
CA ARG A 139 1.09 23.15 -32.49
C ARG A 139 1.61 22.23 -33.58
N GLU A 140 2.93 22.17 -33.72
CA GLU A 140 3.60 21.26 -34.65
C GLU A 140 4.55 20.32 -33.92
N GLY A 141 4.48 19.02 -34.25
CA GLY A 141 5.40 18.00 -33.73
C GLY A 141 6.80 18.16 -34.32
N TYR A 142 7.79 17.68 -33.58
CA TYR A 142 9.17 17.61 -34.12
C TYR A 142 9.30 16.42 -35.08
N ASN A 143 10.17 16.54 -36.06
CA ASN A 143 10.56 15.42 -36.93
C ASN A 143 12.08 15.21 -36.86
N PRO A 144 12.58 14.10 -36.24
CA PRO A 144 11.82 13.05 -35.59
C PRO A 144 11.09 13.53 -34.30
N PRO A 145 10.01 12.85 -33.85
CA PRO A 145 9.29 13.20 -32.63
C PRO A 145 10.21 13.25 -31.41
N ARG A 146 9.94 14.21 -30.52
CA ARG A 146 10.64 14.36 -29.23
C ARG A 146 9.66 14.10 -28.10
N TYR A 147 10.17 13.54 -27.02
CA TYR A 147 9.37 13.16 -25.87
C TYR A 147 9.98 13.67 -24.58
N ASP A 148 9.13 14.18 -23.69
CA ASP A 148 9.46 14.28 -22.28
C ASP A 148 9.17 12.91 -21.64
N LEU A 149 10.11 12.44 -20.84
CA LEU A 149 10.04 11.17 -20.16
C LEU A 149 9.94 11.41 -18.66
N ASP A 150 8.86 10.90 -18.07
CA ASP A 150 8.61 10.90 -16.64
C ASP A 150 8.55 9.48 -16.13
N TYR A 151 8.97 9.27 -14.88
CA TYR A 151 9.06 7.94 -14.27
C TYR A 151 8.34 7.87 -12.94
N ASP A 152 7.62 6.76 -12.72
CA ASP A 152 7.12 6.33 -11.42
C ASP A 152 7.86 5.06 -10.98
N PHE A 153 8.27 5.06 -9.73
CA PHE A 153 8.95 3.92 -9.10
C PHE A 153 8.01 3.23 -8.14
N ASN A 154 7.69 1.98 -8.41
CA ASN A 154 6.80 1.15 -7.60
C ASN A 154 7.62 0.03 -6.95
N LEU A 155 7.47 -0.13 -5.63
CA LEU A 155 8.12 -1.18 -4.86
C LEU A 155 7.05 -2.16 -4.38
N THR A 156 7.21 -3.44 -4.70
CA THR A 156 6.43 -4.53 -4.15
C THR A 156 7.29 -5.27 -3.13
N ILE A 157 6.84 -5.34 -1.89
CA ILE A 157 7.48 -6.11 -0.82
C ILE A 157 6.69 -7.40 -0.65
N HIS A 158 7.32 -8.54 -0.88
CA HIS A 158 6.72 -9.86 -0.67
C HIS A 158 6.91 -10.29 0.78
N VAL A 159 5.82 -10.70 1.41
CA VAL A 159 5.81 -11.08 2.83
C VAL A 159 5.04 -12.40 3.04
N ASN A 160 5.39 -13.11 4.10
CA ASN A 160 4.66 -14.31 4.53
C ASN A 160 3.88 -14.00 5.81
N THR A 161 2.74 -13.30 5.64
CA THR A 161 1.82 -13.01 6.74
C THR A 161 0.51 -13.78 6.57
N PRO A 162 -0.29 -13.98 7.63
CA PRO A 162 -1.53 -14.76 7.52
C PRO A 162 -2.59 -14.16 6.60
N TYR A 163 -2.58 -12.84 6.39
CA TYR A 163 -3.69 -12.13 5.73
C TYR A 163 -3.31 -11.41 4.45
N PHE A 164 -2.01 -11.24 4.17
CA PHE A 164 -1.52 -10.62 2.95
C PHE A 164 -0.11 -11.11 2.62
N THR A 165 0.21 -11.15 1.35
CA THR A 165 1.49 -11.65 0.83
C THR A 165 2.30 -10.57 0.13
N GLU A 166 1.69 -9.41 -0.12
CA GLU A 166 2.31 -8.32 -0.87
C GLU A 166 1.93 -6.97 -0.30
N ILE A 167 2.89 -6.06 -0.32
CA ILE A 167 2.71 -4.65 0.02
C ILE A 167 3.25 -3.81 -1.12
N ASN A 168 2.37 -3.06 -1.78
CA ASN A 168 2.72 -2.22 -2.91
C ASN A 168 2.87 -0.76 -2.46
N LEU A 169 4.00 -0.15 -2.80
CA LEU A 169 4.37 1.21 -2.43
C LEU A 169 4.81 1.98 -3.66
N ARG A 170 4.33 3.21 -3.80
CA ARG A 170 4.94 4.17 -4.71
C ARG A 170 6.08 4.89 -3.98
N VAL A 171 7.28 4.89 -4.58
CA VAL A 171 8.49 5.41 -3.96
C VAL A 171 8.61 6.93 -4.11
N ASN A 172 8.06 7.48 -5.17
CA ASN A 172 8.06 8.91 -5.45
C ASN A 172 6.66 9.53 -5.30
N ASP A 173 6.57 10.74 -4.75
CA ASP A 173 5.30 11.45 -4.55
C ASP A 173 4.70 11.99 -5.85
N SER A 174 5.56 12.37 -6.79
CA SER A 174 5.21 12.83 -8.14
C SER A 174 6.12 12.14 -9.14
N THR A 175 5.69 12.05 -10.39
CA THR A 175 6.54 11.59 -11.48
C THR A 175 7.86 12.36 -11.50
N ILE A 176 8.94 11.67 -11.81
CA ILE A 176 10.29 12.24 -11.82
C ILE A 176 10.75 12.32 -13.28
N ASP A 177 11.16 13.50 -13.72
CA ASP A 177 11.71 13.70 -15.05
C ASP A 177 13.02 12.88 -15.27
N GLN A 178 13.42 12.71 -16.51
CA GLN A 178 14.60 11.92 -16.88
C GLN A 178 15.86 12.33 -16.09
N ARG A 179 16.05 13.61 -15.76
CA ARG A 179 17.20 14.11 -14.99
C ARG A 179 17.08 13.76 -13.52
N GLY A 180 15.87 13.86 -12.96
CA GLY A 180 15.55 13.47 -11.59
C GLY A 180 15.63 11.95 -11.40
N ALA A 181 15.16 11.15 -12.38
CA ALA A 181 15.25 9.71 -12.36
C ALA A 181 16.70 9.20 -12.25
N TRP A 182 17.61 9.78 -13.04
CA TRP A 182 19.04 9.46 -12.96
C TRP A 182 19.61 9.73 -11.56
N ARG A 183 19.28 10.85 -10.93
CA ARG A 183 19.73 11.19 -9.57
C ARG A 183 19.12 10.25 -8.53
N SER A 184 17.86 9.90 -8.68
CA SER A 184 17.15 8.98 -7.77
C SER A 184 17.70 7.55 -7.89
N CYS A 185 17.96 7.04 -9.10
CA CYS A 185 18.60 5.75 -9.31
C CYS A 185 20.00 5.69 -8.72
N THR A 186 20.82 6.74 -8.88
CA THR A 186 22.17 6.78 -8.30
C THR A 186 22.16 6.90 -6.78
N SER A 187 21.16 7.54 -6.19
CA SER A 187 20.97 7.58 -4.73
C SER A 187 20.30 6.30 -4.21
N ALA A 188 19.33 5.73 -4.95
CA ALA A 188 18.65 4.49 -4.61
C ALA A 188 19.58 3.27 -4.70
N SER A 189 20.57 3.25 -5.62
CA SER A 189 21.59 2.18 -5.66
C SER A 189 22.46 2.15 -4.41
N ARG A 190 22.60 3.26 -3.69
CA ARG A 190 23.30 3.34 -2.40
C ARG A 190 22.39 3.29 -1.17
N THR A 191 21.08 3.54 -1.35
CA THR A 191 20.09 3.65 -0.25
C THR A 191 18.87 2.76 -0.46
N SER A 192 18.85 1.88 -1.48
CA SER A 192 17.64 1.12 -1.78
C SER A 192 17.25 0.28 -0.55
N VAL A 193 16.04 0.50 -0.09
CA VAL A 193 15.38 -0.29 0.95
C VAL A 193 15.49 -1.77 0.61
N ALA A 194 15.31 -2.12 -0.67
CA ALA A 194 15.45 -3.43 -1.22
C ALA A 194 16.85 -4.03 -1.02
N TRP A 195 17.90 -3.29 -1.37
CA TRP A 195 19.28 -3.78 -1.26
C TRP A 195 19.72 -3.92 0.20
N ARG A 196 19.28 -3.02 1.09
CA ARG A 196 19.63 -3.06 2.52
C ARG A 196 18.88 -4.14 3.28
N LEU A 197 17.62 -4.42 2.92
CA LEU A 197 16.89 -5.56 3.43
C LEU A 197 17.50 -6.88 2.90
N ALA A 198 17.76 -6.98 1.61
CA ALA A 198 18.35 -8.16 1.00
C ALA A 198 19.76 -8.46 1.52
N SER A 199 20.65 -7.46 1.63
CA SER A 199 22.05 -7.67 2.03
C SER A 199 22.22 -8.06 3.50
N ARG A 200 21.31 -7.68 4.38
CA ARG A 200 21.37 -8.00 5.81
C ARG A 200 20.81 -9.38 6.14
N TYR A 201 19.89 -9.89 5.31
CA TYR A 201 19.24 -11.20 5.53
C TYR A 201 19.66 -12.28 4.54
N SER A 202 20.84 -12.13 3.89
CA SER A 202 21.43 -13.12 2.96
C SER A 202 20.53 -13.52 1.79
N MET A 203 19.66 -12.59 1.34
CA MET A 203 18.84 -12.81 0.17
C MET A 203 19.56 -12.25 -1.05
N GLU A 204 20.22 -13.14 -1.84
CA GLU A 204 20.76 -12.75 -3.14
C GLU A 204 19.59 -12.39 -4.08
N PRO A 205 19.64 -11.23 -4.79
CA PRO A 205 18.66 -10.92 -5.81
C PRO A 205 18.76 -11.95 -6.94
N ARG A 206 17.65 -12.54 -7.30
CA ARG A 206 17.54 -13.38 -8.51
C ARG A 206 17.42 -12.51 -9.74
#